data_e8698ce9e7451fbe80cc6824b0efa006
#
_entry.id   e8698ce9e7451fbe80cc6824b0efa006
#
_cell.length_a   1.000
_cell.length_b   1.000
_cell.length_c   1.000
_cell.angle_alpha   90.00
_cell.angle_beta   90.00
_cell.angle_gamma   90.00
#
_symmetry.space_group_name_H-M   'P 1'
#
loop_
_entity.id
_entity.type
_entity.pdbx_description
1 polymer ?
#
loop_
_entity_poly.entity_id
_entity_poly.type
_entity_poly.pdbx_seq_one_letter_code
_entity_poly.pdbx_strand_id
1 'polypeptide(L)'
;MTRREFIQALAAASAAGLPLTSAAALDLAEGTAFYDSVRPFGNVSLLHFTDCHAQLNPIYYREPSVNLGVGNASGKPPHLVGEHLLRHFGIAAGTRDAHAFTYLDFAQAARTYGQLGGFAHLATLVNRLRASRPGALLLDGGDTWQGSATSLWTRGQDMIDAQKQLGVDIMTGHWEFTYGAARVKEVVDGDFKGKIDFIAQNVKTNDFGDPVFKPYVLRPINGVSVAIIGQAFPYTPIANPRYFVPEWTFGIQEEEMQKVVTDARTKGAQVVVLLSHNGMDVDLKMASRVTGIDAILGGHTHDGVPQPTLVANGGGKTIVSNAGSNGKFLAVVDFDVRAGKVADFRYRLLPVFSALLPPDPAMDALIRKVRAPYAAKLDEQLATTEGLLYRRGNFNGTSDQLILEALLAEKNAQIAFSPGFRWGTTLLSGQAIRMEHLMDQTAVTYPYVTVNELTGETIKTILEDVADNLFNPDPYYQQGGDMVRVGGLAYTIDPRAAMGARITRMEFAGKPLDAQKKYKVAGWAPVSEEAKAAGGEAIWDVAARYLRTQKTIPPRTLELPTIRGMEGNSGMAGT
;
A
#
# COMPACT_ATOMS: atom_id res chain seq x y z
N MET A 1 26.39 9.16 23.20
CA MET A 1 25.35 9.31 24.24
C MET A 1 25.99 9.79 25.52
N THR A 2 25.58 10.94 26.02
CA THR A 2 26.06 11.46 27.30
C THR A 2 25.31 10.75 28.46
N ARG A 3 25.88 10.72 29.66
CA ARG A 3 25.26 10.17 30.86
C ARG A 3 23.87 10.80 31.15
N ARG A 4 23.67 12.03 30.73
CA ARG A 4 22.41 12.77 30.91
C ARG A 4 21.33 12.28 29.94
N GLU A 5 21.68 12.03 28.69
CA GLU A 5 20.77 11.50 27.65
C GLU A 5 20.33 10.06 28.00
N PHE A 6 21.24 9.25 28.57
CA PHE A 6 20.91 7.92 29.06
C PHE A 6 19.90 7.95 30.22
N ILE A 7 20.08 8.88 31.17
CA ILE A 7 19.15 9.02 32.31
C ILE A 7 17.78 9.54 31.85
N GLN A 8 17.74 10.43 30.85
CA GLN A 8 16.49 10.94 30.29
C GLN A 8 15.71 9.86 29.52
N ALA A 9 16.40 9.02 28.74
CA ALA A 9 15.80 7.89 28.05
C ALA A 9 15.24 6.84 29.05
N LEU A 10 15.98 6.55 30.11
CA LEU A 10 15.54 5.69 31.22
C LEU A 10 14.29 6.24 31.93
N ALA A 11 14.27 7.55 32.19
CA ALA A 11 13.12 8.19 32.86
C ALA A 11 11.87 8.19 31.97
N ALA A 12 12.02 8.44 30.67
CA ALA A 12 10.92 8.42 29.71
C ALA A 12 10.32 6.99 29.57
N ALA A 13 11.16 5.98 29.51
CA ALA A 13 10.71 4.59 29.37
C ALA A 13 10.12 4.03 30.67
N SER A 14 10.62 4.43 31.85
CA SER A 14 10.00 4.12 33.14
C SER A 14 8.62 4.76 33.29
N ALA A 15 8.47 6.01 32.81
CA ALA A 15 7.18 6.70 32.79
C ALA A 15 6.15 6.02 31.85
N ALA A 16 6.63 5.30 30.83
CA ALA A 16 5.81 4.50 29.92
C ALA A 16 5.52 3.07 30.41
N GLY A 17 5.98 2.68 31.60
CA GLY A 17 5.72 1.36 32.21
C GLY A 17 6.41 0.19 31.49
N LEU A 18 7.47 0.44 30.71
CA LEU A 18 8.20 -0.59 29.96
C LEU A 18 9.25 -1.27 30.85
N PRO A 19 9.34 -2.63 30.86
CA PRO A 19 10.46 -3.32 31.46
C PRO A 19 11.73 -3.07 30.63
N LEU A 20 12.61 -2.20 31.13
CA LEU A 20 13.82 -1.80 30.42
C LEU A 20 14.94 -2.82 30.61
N THR A 21 15.27 -3.50 29.52
CA THR A 21 16.62 -4.05 29.35
C THR A 21 17.56 -2.94 28.90
N SER A 22 18.85 -3.07 29.16
CA SER A 22 19.88 -2.10 28.67
C SER A 22 19.84 -1.91 27.14
N ALA A 23 19.46 -2.95 26.40
CA ALA A 23 19.29 -2.90 24.94
C ALA A 23 18.10 -2.02 24.53
N ALA A 24 16.92 -2.15 25.15
CA ALA A 24 15.77 -1.31 24.86
C ALA A 24 16.02 0.18 25.15
N ALA A 25 16.79 0.50 26.19
CA ALA A 25 17.17 1.89 26.49
C ALA A 25 18.13 2.48 25.45
N LEU A 26 19.02 1.66 24.87
CA LEU A 26 19.92 2.08 23.78
C LEU A 26 19.13 2.32 22.48
N ASP A 27 18.18 1.44 22.15
CA ASP A 27 17.31 1.59 20.98
C ASP A 27 16.47 2.88 21.05
N LEU A 28 15.90 3.20 22.23
CA LEU A 28 15.14 4.44 22.42
C LEU A 28 16.00 5.70 22.31
N ALA A 29 17.25 5.64 22.81
CA ALA A 29 18.19 6.77 22.65
C ALA A 29 18.61 6.97 21.20
N GLU A 30 18.85 5.88 20.46
CA GLU A 30 19.12 5.92 19.02
C GLU A 30 17.89 6.46 18.25
N GLY A 31 16.68 6.02 18.60
CA GLY A 31 15.44 6.52 18.03
C GLY A 31 15.25 8.01 18.26
N THR A 32 15.62 8.51 19.45
CA THR A 32 15.58 9.94 19.73
C THR A 32 16.53 10.70 18.79
N ALA A 33 17.76 10.24 18.63
CA ALA A 33 18.72 10.88 17.73
C ALA A 33 18.29 10.81 16.25
N PHE A 34 17.74 9.68 15.83
CA PHE A 34 17.29 9.45 14.45
C PHE A 34 16.15 10.40 14.06
N TYR A 35 15.06 10.44 14.83
CA TYR A 35 13.90 11.26 14.49
C TYR A 35 14.07 12.75 14.83
N ASP A 36 14.88 13.15 15.82
CA ASP A 36 15.17 14.55 16.13
C ASP A 36 16.08 15.22 15.08
N SER A 37 16.72 14.42 14.22
CA SER A 37 17.48 14.96 13.08
C SER A 37 16.56 15.65 12.05
N VAL A 38 15.25 15.33 12.06
CA VAL A 38 14.24 15.87 11.13
C VAL A 38 13.73 17.22 11.62
N ARG A 39 14.55 18.24 11.47
CA ARG A 39 14.23 19.59 11.93
C ARG A 39 13.13 20.22 11.08
N PRO A 40 12.20 21.01 11.71
CA PRO A 40 11.19 21.77 10.97
C PRO A 40 11.83 22.76 9.98
N PHE A 41 11.10 23.02 8.91
CA PHE A 41 11.52 23.97 7.89
C PHE A 41 10.31 24.75 7.36
N GLY A 42 10.50 26.03 7.01
CA GLY A 42 9.45 26.87 6.44
C GLY A 42 8.30 27.15 7.40
N ASN A 43 7.10 27.35 6.85
CA ASN A 43 5.90 27.76 7.58
C ASN A 43 4.65 26.91 7.30
N VAL A 44 4.72 25.93 6.39
CA VAL A 44 3.65 24.95 6.13
C VAL A 44 4.22 23.55 6.23
N SER A 45 3.62 22.71 7.08
CA SER A 45 4.04 21.31 7.25
C SER A 45 2.88 20.37 7.01
N LEU A 46 3.13 19.33 6.21
CA LEU A 46 2.20 18.24 5.96
C LEU A 46 2.87 16.91 6.33
N LEU A 47 2.13 16.08 7.05
CA LEU A 47 2.48 14.70 7.34
C LEU A 47 1.58 13.81 6.49
N HIS A 48 2.13 12.80 5.83
CA HIS A 48 1.37 11.93 4.93
C HIS A 48 1.74 10.46 5.11
N PHE A 49 0.74 9.63 5.25
CA PHE A 49 0.80 8.18 5.14
C PHE A 49 -0.31 7.67 4.22
N THR A 50 -0.21 6.43 3.75
CA THR A 50 -1.15 5.85 2.80
C THR A 50 -1.12 4.32 2.87
N ASP A 51 -2.11 3.67 2.29
CA ASP A 51 -2.12 2.21 2.03
C ASP A 51 -1.82 1.37 3.28
N CYS A 52 -2.41 1.76 4.42
CA CYS A 52 -2.17 1.06 5.69
C CYS A 52 -2.72 -0.36 5.72
N HIS A 53 -3.72 -0.66 4.89
CA HIS A 53 -4.35 -1.97 4.76
C HIS A 53 -4.65 -2.62 6.11
N ALA A 54 -5.22 -1.80 7.01
CA ALA A 54 -5.66 -2.18 8.34
C ALA A 54 -4.57 -2.83 9.23
N GLN A 55 -3.30 -2.50 9.02
CA GLN A 55 -2.18 -2.98 9.82
C GLN A 55 -2.03 -2.16 11.11
N LEU A 56 -2.73 -2.58 12.17
CA LEU A 56 -2.66 -1.94 13.49
C LEU A 56 -1.35 -2.24 14.24
N ASN A 57 -0.82 -3.46 14.10
CA ASN A 57 0.40 -3.91 14.76
C ASN A 57 1.63 -3.70 13.87
N PRO A 58 2.84 -3.57 14.47
CA PRO A 58 4.08 -3.60 13.69
C PRO A 58 4.29 -4.97 13.05
N ILE A 59 4.87 -4.97 11.84
CA ILE A 59 5.07 -6.17 11.02
C ILE A 59 6.49 -6.25 10.47
N TYR A 60 6.88 -7.46 10.06
CA TYR A 60 7.92 -7.61 9.07
C TYR A 60 7.29 -7.44 7.69
N TYR A 61 7.90 -6.62 6.85
CA TYR A 61 7.41 -6.36 5.50
C TYR A 61 8.58 -6.21 4.52
N ARG A 62 8.73 -7.21 3.65
CA ARG A 62 9.81 -7.26 2.67
C ARG A 62 9.42 -6.46 1.43
N GLU A 63 10.23 -5.48 1.06
CA GLU A 63 10.03 -4.72 -0.18
C GLU A 63 10.20 -5.60 -1.43
N PRO A 64 9.67 -5.19 -2.62
CA PRO A 64 9.72 -6.01 -3.81
C PRO A 64 11.15 -6.22 -4.31
N SER A 65 11.40 -7.42 -4.84
CA SER A 65 12.61 -7.72 -5.62
C SER A 65 12.40 -7.50 -7.13
N VAL A 66 11.15 -7.27 -7.54
CA VAL A 66 10.77 -6.98 -8.93
C VAL A 66 9.71 -5.89 -8.93
N ASN A 67 10.00 -4.75 -9.57
CA ASN A 67 9.07 -3.63 -9.82
C ASN A 67 9.42 -3.02 -11.19
N LEU A 68 8.97 -3.69 -12.26
CA LEU A 68 9.39 -3.38 -13.62
C LEU A 68 8.77 -2.08 -14.13
N GLY A 69 9.62 -1.18 -14.60
CA GLY A 69 9.23 -0.04 -15.42
C GLY A 69 9.44 -0.32 -16.90
N VAL A 70 8.48 0.07 -17.74
CA VAL A 70 8.57 -0.02 -19.19
C VAL A 70 8.66 1.35 -19.86
N GLY A 71 9.18 1.41 -21.08
CA GLY A 71 9.27 2.67 -21.83
C GLY A 71 10.02 3.76 -21.07
N ASN A 72 9.40 4.92 -20.91
CA ASN A 72 9.99 6.09 -20.23
C ASN A 72 10.12 5.94 -18.71
N ALA A 73 9.45 4.97 -18.09
CA ALA A 73 9.51 4.68 -16.67
C ALA A 73 10.72 3.80 -16.32
N SER A 74 11.30 3.09 -17.29
CA SER A 74 12.44 2.21 -17.07
C SER A 74 13.65 2.97 -16.49
N GLY A 75 14.23 2.42 -15.42
CA GLY A 75 15.41 2.99 -14.75
C GLY A 75 15.16 4.24 -13.91
N LYS A 76 13.90 4.58 -13.64
CA LYS A 76 13.50 5.73 -12.83
C LYS A 76 12.64 5.30 -11.64
N PRO A 77 12.62 6.06 -10.54
CA PRO A 77 11.64 5.85 -9.49
C PRO A 77 10.21 5.92 -10.05
N PRO A 78 9.31 4.99 -9.61
CA PRO A 78 9.49 4.02 -8.53
C PRO A 78 10.10 2.68 -8.96
N HIS A 79 10.47 2.49 -10.23
CA HIS A 79 10.92 1.22 -10.81
C HIS A 79 12.41 0.94 -10.57
N LEU A 80 12.80 1.04 -9.30
CA LEU A 80 14.16 0.72 -8.83
C LEU A 80 14.05 -0.24 -7.65
N VAL A 81 14.81 -1.34 -7.64
CA VAL A 81 14.80 -2.30 -6.55
C VAL A 81 16.22 -2.62 -6.05
N GLY A 82 16.32 -3.04 -4.80
CA GLY A 82 17.56 -3.51 -4.20
C GLY A 82 18.72 -2.53 -4.35
N GLU A 83 19.86 -2.99 -4.88
CA GLU A 83 21.06 -2.17 -5.04
C GLU A 83 20.87 -0.97 -5.99
N HIS A 84 19.98 -1.09 -6.99
CA HIS A 84 19.67 0.03 -7.89
C HIS A 84 19.00 1.17 -7.13
N LEU A 85 18.06 0.85 -6.23
CA LEU A 85 17.41 1.83 -5.35
C LEU A 85 18.43 2.46 -4.40
N LEU A 86 19.23 1.65 -3.71
CA LEU A 86 20.24 2.14 -2.78
C LEU A 86 21.22 3.11 -3.45
N ARG A 87 21.72 2.75 -4.63
CA ARG A 87 22.66 3.56 -5.41
C ARG A 87 22.03 4.88 -5.86
N HIS A 88 20.78 4.84 -6.35
CA HIS A 88 20.08 6.03 -6.85
C HIS A 88 19.84 7.06 -5.75
N PHE A 89 19.45 6.61 -4.54
CA PHE A 89 19.14 7.50 -3.43
C PHE A 89 20.31 7.73 -2.45
N GLY A 90 21.47 7.13 -2.71
CA GLY A 90 22.64 7.28 -1.85
C GLY A 90 22.48 6.63 -0.47
N ILE A 91 21.70 5.55 -0.38
CA ILE A 91 21.48 4.81 0.87
C ILE A 91 22.59 3.76 1.01
N ALA A 92 23.27 3.72 2.16
CA ALA A 92 24.30 2.73 2.43
C ALA A 92 23.69 1.35 2.67
N ALA A 93 24.26 0.31 2.04
CA ALA A 93 23.85 -1.07 2.26
C ALA A 93 24.05 -1.51 3.72
N GLY A 94 23.23 -2.44 4.22
CA GLY A 94 23.31 -2.97 5.59
C GLY A 94 22.87 -2.00 6.68
N THR A 95 22.28 -0.85 6.32
CA THR A 95 21.74 0.13 7.28
C THR A 95 20.24 -0.11 7.56
N ARG A 96 19.69 0.57 8.58
CA ARG A 96 18.24 0.59 8.88
C ARG A 96 17.44 1.08 7.67
N ASP A 97 17.91 2.14 7.00
CA ASP A 97 17.24 2.66 5.81
C ASP A 97 17.25 1.63 4.67
N ALA A 98 18.38 0.96 4.44
CA ALA A 98 18.43 -0.12 3.44
C ALA A 98 17.42 -1.24 3.74
N HIS A 99 17.26 -1.62 5.03
CA HIS A 99 16.23 -2.58 5.46
C HIS A 99 14.81 -2.05 5.22
N ALA A 100 14.58 -0.76 5.48
CA ALA A 100 13.24 -0.18 5.29
C ALA A 100 12.85 -0.09 3.80
N PHE A 101 13.80 0.19 2.91
CA PHE A 101 13.52 0.50 1.50
C PHE A 101 13.82 -0.64 0.52
N THR A 102 14.40 -1.77 0.97
CA THR A 102 14.77 -2.86 0.07
C THR A 102 14.47 -4.26 0.64
N TYR A 103 14.61 -5.26 -0.22
CA TYR A 103 14.54 -6.68 0.14
C TYR A 103 15.91 -7.30 0.48
N LEU A 104 17.00 -6.55 0.34
CA LEU A 104 18.37 -7.06 0.47
C LEU A 104 18.64 -7.55 1.89
N ASP A 105 19.27 -8.73 2.00
CA ASP A 105 19.60 -9.39 3.28
C ASP A 105 18.44 -9.42 4.28
N PHE A 106 17.20 -9.48 3.79
CA PHE A 106 16.00 -9.17 4.55
C PHE A 106 15.89 -9.97 5.86
N ALA A 107 16.15 -11.28 5.83
CA ALA A 107 15.98 -12.11 7.03
C ALA A 107 16.96 -11.73 8.15
N GLN A 108 18.18 -11.36 7.81
CA GLN A 108 19.18 -10.88 8.77
C GLN A 108 18.86 -9.47 9.24
N ALA A 109 18.54 -8.57 8.33
CA ALA A 109 18.21 -7.18 8.63
C ALA A 109 16.95 -7.08 9.51
N ALA A 110 15.92 -7.90 9.24
CA ALA A 110 14.71 -7.97 10.05
C ALA A 110 14.99 -8.42 11.49
N ARG A 111 15.91 -9.39 11.69
CA ARG A 111 16.35 -9.78 13.05
C ARG A 111 17.14 -8.70 13.77
N THR A 112 17.89 -7.88 13.01
CA THR A 112 18.75 -6.82 13.55
C THR A 112 17.94 -5.56 13.87
N TYR A 113 17.06 -5.13 12.96
CA TYR A 113 16.36 -3.84 13.03
C TYR A 113 14.90 -3.96 13.48
N GLY A 114 14.35 -5.18 13.53
CA GLY A 114 13.00 -5.42 14.03
C GLY A 114 11.90 -5.13 13.01
N GLN A 115 10.70 -4.97 13.56
CA GLN A 115 9.46 -4.71 12.81
C GLN A 115 9.28 -3.23 12.53
N LEU A 116 8.50 -2.93 11.48
CA LEU A 116 8.14 -1.57 11.08
C LEU A 116 6.62 -1.37 11.17
N GLY A 117 6.21 -0.10 11.18
CA GLY A 117 4.81 0.28 11.24
C GLY A 117 4.20 0.10 12.63
N GLY A 118 2.89 -0.16 12.65
CA GLY A 118 2.06 -0.22 13.83
C GLY A 118 1.56 1.15 14.28
N PHE A 119 0.23 1.27 14.41
CA PHE A 119 -0.41 2.56 14.68
C PHE A 119 0.00 3.19 16.01
N ALA A 120 0.33 2.38 17.02
CA ALA A 120 0.82 2.92 18.30
C ALA A 120 2.20 3.59 18.17
N HIS A 121 3.08 3.06 17.33
CA HIS A 121 4.40 3.64 17.04
C HIS A 121 4.29 4.83 16.08
N LEU A 122 3.40 4.72 15.07
CA LEU A 122 3.07 5.82 14.16
C LEU A 122 2.51 7.02 14.94
N ALA A 123 1.62 6.80 15.93
CA ALA A 123 1.07 7.85 16.76
C ALA A 123 2.15 8.60 17.55
N THR A 124 3.11 7.89 18.11
CA THR A 124 4.27 8.50 18.77
C THR A 124 5.07 9.40 17.82
N LEU A 125 5.32 8.91 16.59
CA LEU A 125 6.05 9.70 15.59
C LEU A 125 5.26 10.93 15.15
N VAL A 126 3.96 10.79 14.87
CA VAL A 126 3.06 11.89 14.49
C VAL A 126 3.03 12.96 15.58
N ASN A 127 2.82 12.56 16.85
CA ASN A 127 2.79 13.47 17.99
C ASN A 127 4.10 14.23 18.15
N ARG A 128 5.23 13.54 18.00
CA ARG A 128 6.57 14.13 18.06
C ARG A 128 6.79 15.18 16.96
N LEU A 129 6.42 14.88 15.73
CA LEU A 129 6.57 15.78 14.60
C LEU A 129 5.64 17.00 14.71
N ARG A 130 4.39 16.79 15.13
CA ARG A 130 3.45 17.89 15.38
C ARG A 130 3.90 18.84 16.49
N ALA A 131 4.51 18.31 17.54
CA ALA A 131 5.05 19.14 18.63
C ALA A 131 6.08 20.16 18.15
N SER A 132 6.82 19.85 17.08
CA SER A 132 7.81 20.76 16.47
C SER A 132 7.27 21.52 15.25
N ARG A 133 6.04 21.23 14.79
CA ARG A 133 5.41 21.79 13.57
C ARG A 133 3.96 22.26 13.87
N PRO A 134 3.79 23.38 14.56
CA PRO A 134 2.46 23.89 14.89
C PRO A 134 1.58 24.03 13.64
N GLY A 135 0.35 23.51 13.70
CA GLY A 135 -0.59 23.54 12.59
C GLY A 135 -0.36 22.50 11.50
N ALA A 136 0.60 21.58 11.68
CA ALA A 136 0.82 20.51 10.70
C ALA A 136 -0.42 19.62 10.53
N LEU A 137 -0.85 19.41 9.27
CA LEU A 137 -1.93 18.50 8.91
C LEU A 137 -1.40 17.08 8.71
N LEU A 138 -2.18 16.09 9.15
CA LEU A 138 -1.95 14.67 8.87
C LEU A 138 -2.91 14.20 7.79
N LEU A 139 -2.37 13.76 6.68
CA LEU A 139 -3.08 13.33 5.49
C LEU A 139 -3.01 11.81 5.35
N ASP A 140 -4.14 11.18 5.07
CA ASP A 140 -4.26 9.76 4.78
C ASP A 140 -4.60 9.57 3.30
N GLY A 141 -3.71 8.92 2.56
CA GLY A 141 -3.84 8.69 1.13
C GLY A 141 -4.90 7.65 0.72
N GLY A 142 -5.60 7.04 1.68
CA GLY A 142 -6.57 5.97 1.44
C GLY A 142 -5.98 4.55 1.54
N ASP A 143 -6.79 3.54 1.26
CA ASP A 143 -6.49 2.13 1.48
C ASP A 143 -6.16 1.81 2.95
N THR A 144 -6.87 2.48 3.85
CA THR A 144 -6.63 2.35 5.28
C THR A 144 -7.56 1.34 5.95
N TRP A 145 -8.85 1.22 5.50
CA TRP A 145 -9.85 0.43 6.22
C TRP A 145 -9.86 -1.06 5.92
N GLN A 146 -9.15 -1.54 4.91
CA GLN A 146 -9.24 -2.92 4.43
C GLN A 146 -7.86 -3.59 4.41
N GLY A 147 -7.79 -4.89 4.76
CA GLY A 147 -6.59 -5.73 4.62
C GLY A 147 -6.26 -6.58 5.85
N SER A 148 -7.06 -6.53 6.93
CA SER A 148 -6.91 -7.39 8.10
C SER A 148 -8.21 -8.05 8.52
N ALA A 149 -8.11 -9.08 9.36
CA ALA A 149 -9.25 -9.79 9.90
C ALA A 149 -10.17 -8.87 10.73
N THR A 150 -9.59 -8.07 11.63
CA THR A 150 -10.38 -7.18 12.50
C THR A 150 -11.13 -6.15 11.69
N SER A 151 -10.51 -5.59 10.67
CA SER A 151 -11.16 -4.61 9.82
C SER A 151 -12.29 -5.22 8.97
N LEU A 152 -12.09 -6.43 8.45
CA LEU A 152 -13.16 -7.15 7.75
C LEU A 152 -14.36 -7.39 8.67
N TRP A 153 -14.13 -7.88 9.91
CA TRP A 153 -15.20 -8.22 10.84
C TRP A 153 -15.89 -7.00 11.45
N THR A 154 -15.19 -5.89 11.59
CA THR A 154 -15.75 -4.62 12.10
C THR A 154 -16.24 -3.69 10.98
N ARG A 155 -16.12 -4.11 9.71
CA ARG A 155 -16.42 -3.27 8.54
C ARG A 155 -15.65 -1.95 8.57
N GLY A 156 -14.35 -2.02 8.87
CA GLY A 156 -13.43 -0.90 8.93
C GLY A 156 -13.50 -0.06 10.19
N GLN A 157 -14.39 -0.37 11.16
CA GLN A 157 -14.58 0.48 12.35
C GLN A 157 -13.33 0.56 13.23
N ASP A 158 -12.55 -0.50 13.30
CA ASP A 158 -11.27 -0.52 14.01
C ASP A 158 -10.29 0.55 13.47
N MET A 159 -10.19 0.67 12.16
CA MET A 159 -9.32 1.64 11.51
C MET A 159 -9.90 3.06 11.57
N ILE A 160 -11.21 3.20 11.43
CA ILE A 160 -11.91 4.48 11.61
C ILE A 160 -11.63 5.06 13.00
N ASP A 161 -11.72 4.23 14.03
CA ASP A 161 -11.40 4.64 15.41
C ASP A 161 -9.91 4.94 15.57
N ALA A 162 -9.03 4.16 14.96
CA ALA A 162 -7.59 4.40 14.95
C ALA A 162 -7.22 5.71 14.23
N GLN A 163 -7.83 6.02 13.08
CA GLN A 163 -7.64 7.29 12.38
C GLN A 163 -8.06 8.50 13.22
N LYS A 164 -9.22 8.40 13.88
CA LYS A 164 -9.70 9.46 14.81
C LYS A 164 -8.73 9.64 15.97
N GLN A 165 -8.23 8.55 16.56
CA GLN A 165 -7.26 8.58 17.66
C GLN A 165 -5.89 9.10 17.21
N LEU A 166 -5.44 8.77 15.99
CA LEU A 166 -4.20 9.28 15.40
C LEU A 166 -4.29 10.77 15.07
N GLY A 167 -5.50 11.30 14.93
CA GLY A 167 -5.76 12.68 14.58
C GLY A 167 -5.54 12.95 13.10
N VAL A 168 -6.00 12.07 12.22
CA VAL A 168 -6.07 12.35 10.78
C VAL A 168 -6.95 13.55 10.52
N ASP A 169 -6.50 14.49 9.70
CA ASP A 169 -7.25 15.69 9.35
C ASP A 169 -8.05 15.52 8.05
N ILE A 170 -7.43 14.88 7.05
CA ILE A 170 -7.98 14.76 5.70
C ILE A 170 -7.62 13.40 5.12
N MET A 171 -8.55 12.76 4.39
CA MET A 171 -8.28 11.53 3.64
C MET A 171 -8.99 11.48 2.29
N THR A 172 -8.50 10.61 1.42
CA THR A 172 -9.18 10.13 0.20
C THR A 172 -9.40 8.62 0.30
N GLY A 173 -9.84 7.92 -0.77
CA GLY A 173 -10.17 6.51 -0.64
C GLY A 173 -10.01 5.66 -1.89
N HIS A 174 -10.02 4.31 -1.67
CA HIS A 174 -10.04 3.25 -2.66
C HIS A 174 -10.72 1.98 -2.12
N TRP A 175 -10.01 1.12 -1.37
CA TRP A 175 -10.60 -0.11 -0.81
C TRP A 175 -11.68 0.14 0.24
N GLU A 176 -11.77 1.36 0.78
CA GLU A 176 -12.89 1.83 1.59
C GLU A 176 -14.22 1.61 0.87
N PHE A 177 -14.22 1.82 -0.44
CA PHE A 177 -15.41 1.66 -1.30
C PHE A 177 -15.90 0.21 -1.38
N THR A 178 -15.05 -0.77 -1.08
CA THR A 178 -15.46 -2.19 -1.09
C THR A 178 -16.33 -2.59 0.11
N TYR A 179 -16.46 -1.70 1.10
CA TYR A 179 -17.49 -1.85 2.15
C TYR A 179 -18.88 -1.37 1.69
N GLY A 180 -18.98 -0.80 0.50
CA GLY A 180 -20.19 -0.31 -0.15
C GLY A 180 -20.47 1.17 0.07
N ALA A 181 -21.12 1.81 -0.90
CA ALA A 181 -21.42 3.23 -0.88
C ALA A 181 -22.14 3.68 0.40
N ALA A 182 -23.11 2.89 0.88
CA ALA A 182 -23.85 3.20 2.09
C ALA A 182 -22.95 3.25 3.33
N ARG A 183 -22.01 2.29 3.48
CA ARG A 183 -21.08 2.29 4.62
C ARG A 183 -20.12 3.47 4.57
N VAL A 184 -19.59 3.79 3.39
CA VAL A 184 -18.70 4.95 3.24
C VAL A 184 -19.43 6.23 3.60
N LYS A 185 -20.67 6.43 3.14
CA LYS A 185 -21.50 7.58 3.50
C LYS A 185 -21.80 7.64 5.01
N GLU A 186 -22.15 6.51 5.61
CA GLU A 186 -22.37 6.41 7.06
C GLU A 186 -21.16 6.94 7.85
N VAL A 187 -19.93 6.52 7.47
CA VAL A 187 -18.70 6.95 8.12
C VAL A 187 -18.42 8.44 7.90
N VAL A 188 -18.53 8.90 6.65
CA VAL A 188 -18.23 10.28 6.29
C VAL A 188 -19.20 11.26 6.95
N ASP A 189 -20.49 10.95 6.95
CA ASP A 189 -21.54 11.80 7.49
C ASP A 189 -21.70 11.66 9.02
N GLY A 190 -21.17 10.58 9.61
CA GLY A 190 -21.24 10.25 11.03
C GLY A 190 -19.90 10.34 11.76
N ASP A 191 -19.09 9.27 11.70
CA ASP A 191 -17.82 9.13 12.45
C ASP A 191 -16.82 10.25 12.15
N PHE A 192 -16.72 10.66 10.88
CA PHE A 192 -15.78 11.67 10.42
C PHE A 192 -16.30 13.10 10.52
N LYS A 193 -17.61 13.28 10.66
CA LYS A 193 -18.23 14.60 10.70
C LYS A 193 -17.54 15.53 11.71
N GLY A 194 -16.97 16.62 11.20
CA GLY A 194 -16.27 17.61 12.01
C GLY A 194 -14.91 17.16 12.58
N LYS A 195 -14.39 16.01 12.15
CA LYS A 195 -13.10 15.47 12.60
C LYS A 195 -12.16 15.22 11.42
N ILE A 196 -12.57 14.45 10.42
CA ILE A 196 -11.79 14.09 9.25
C ILE A 196 -12.56 14.51 8.00
N ASP A 197 -11.94 15.28 7.11
CA ASP A 197 -12.53 15.55 5.81
C ASP A 197 -12.18 14.41 4.84
N PHE A 198 -13.19 13.69 4.39
CA PHE A 198 -13.07 12.75 3.27
C PHE A 198 -13.29 13.52 1.96
N ILE A 199 -12.31 13.52 1.07
CA ILE A 199 -12.31 14.33 -0.15
C ILE A 199 -12.02 13.49 -1.40
N ALA A 200 -12.76 13.75 -2.48
CA ALA A 200 -12.51 13.15 -3.79
C ALA A 200 -13.17 13.98 -4.90
N GLN A 201 -12.37 14.60 -5.78
CA GLN A 201 -12.91 15.38 -6.90
C GLN A 201 -13.50 14.52 -8.01
N ASN A 202 -13.02 13.29 -8.12
CA ASN A 202 -13.30 12.38 -9.24
C ASN A 202 -14.39 11.33 -8.95
N VAL A 203 -15.07 11.41 -7.80
CA VAL A 203 -16.22 10.54 -7.49
C VAL A 203 -17.51 11.31 -7.66
N LYS A 204 -18.33 10.89 -8.62
CA LYS A 204 -19.56 11.59 -9.02
C LYS A 204 -20.73 10.62 -9.09
N THR A 205 -21.96 11.13 -9.00
CA THR A 205 -23.17 10.34 -9.21
C THR A 205 -23.31 9.92 -10.69
N ASN A 206 -23.93 8.77 -10.95
CA ASN A 206 -24.15 8.27 -12.32
C ASN A 206 -25.20 9.07 -13.11
N ASP A 207 -26.17 9.65 -12.41
CA ASP A 207 -27.35 10.29 -13.01
C ASP A 207 -27.07 11.72 -13.50
N PHE A 208 -26.58 12.58 -12.62
CA PHE A 208 -26.36 14.00 -12.94
C PHE A 208 -24.87 14.41 -12.94
N GLY A 209 -23.96 13.53 -12.52
CA GLY A 209 -22.55 13.84 -12.41
C GLY A 209 -22.23 14.77 -11.23
N ASP A 210 -23.09 14.83 -10.23
CA ASP A 210 -22.88 15.62 -9.03
C ASP A 210 -21.74 15.06 -8.20
N PRO A 211 -20.91 15.92 -7.54
CA PRO A 211 -19.88 15.45 -6.63
C PRO A 211 -20.45 14.67 -5.46
N VAL A 212 -19.95 13.45 -5.20
CA VAL A 212 -20.33 12.65 -4.03
C VAL A 212 -19.65 13.16 -2.76
N PHE A 213 -18.42 13.64 -2.91
CA PHE A 213 -17.59 14.19 -1.82
C PHE A 213 -17.13 15.59 -2.18
N LYS A 214 -16.64 16.34 -1.18
CA LYS A 214 -15.97 17.62 -1.42
C LYS A 214 -14.77 17.38 -2.33
N PRO A 215 -14.58 18.16 -3.41
CA PRO A 215 -13.42 18.02 -4.28
C PRO A 215 -12.11 18.41 -3.58
N TYR A 216 -12.16 19.38 -2.70
CA TYR A 216 -11.03 19.87 -1.91
C TYR A 216 -11.49 20.61 -0.65
N VAL A 217 -10.54 20.90 0.23
CA VAL A 217 -10.70 21.77 1.40
C VAL A 217 -9.60 22.81 1.44
N LEU A 218 -9.92 24.01 1.98
CA LEU A 218 -8.95 25.05 2.30
C LEU A 218 -8.64 25.01 3.80
N ARG A 219 -7.35 25.06 4.14
CA ARG A 219 -6.85 25.06 5.52
C ARG A 219 -5.84 26.18 5.72
N PRO A 220 -6.03 27.04 6.70
CA PRO A 220 -5.00 28.00 7.09
C PRO A 220 -3.92 27.30 7.93
N ILE A 221 -2.67 27.38 7.51
CA ILE A 221 -1.51 26.88 8.27
C ILE A 221 -0.54 28.05 8.44
N ASN A 222 -0.37 28.52 9.67
CA ASN A 222 0.53 29.63 10.01
C ASN A 222 0.36 30.88 9.09
N GLY A 223 -0.89 31.23 8.76
CA GLY A 223 -1.22 32.37 7.90
C GLY A 223 -1.14 32.09 6.39
N VAL A 224 -0.82 30.88 5.98
CA VAL A 224 -0.82 30.44 4.59
C VAL A 224 -2.10 29.66 4.29
N SER A 225 -2.81 30.02 3.21
CA SER A 225 -3.98 29.27 2.73
C SER A 225 -3.51 28.08 1.89
N VAL A 226 -3.78 26.86 2.36
CA VAL A 226 -3.41 25.59 1.74
C VAL A 226 -4.67 24.88 1.24
N ALA A 227 -4.72 24.55 -0.04
CA ALA A 227 -5.74 23.68 -0.61
C ALA A 227 -5.24 22.25 -0.63
N ILE A 228 -6.04 21.31 -0.10
CA ILE A 228 -5.84 19.87 -0.27
C ILE A 228 -6.95 19.35 -1.16
N ILE A 229 -6.61 18.92 -2.37
CA ILE A 229 -7.53 18.33 -3.36
C ILE A 229 -7.48 16.81 -3.20
N GLY A 230 -8.63 16.13 -3.23
CA GLY A 230 -8.70 14.67 -3.15
C GLY A 230 -8.84 14.04 -4.53
N GLN A 231 -8.12 12.94 -4.73
CA GLN A 231 -8.23 12.07 -5.90
C GLN A 231 -8.34 10.62 -5.44
N ALA A 232 -9.54 10.07 -5.45
CA ALA A 232 -9.78 8.67 -5.16
C ALA A 232 -9.28 7.78 -6.31
N PHE A 233 -9.08 6.47 -6.03
CA PHE A 233 -8.63 5.52 -7.06
C PHE A 233 -9.55 5.55 -8.30
N PRO A 234 -9.02 5.88 -9.47
CA PRO A 234 -9.85 6.19 -10.63
C PRO A 234 -10.51 4.97 -11.28
N TYR A 235 -10.02 3.76 -11.02
CA TYR A 235 -10.48 2.52 -11.64
C TYR A 235 -11.31 1.64 -10.68
N THR A 236 -11.79 2.18 -9.57
CA THR A 236 -12.56 1.44 -8.55
C THR A 236 -13.66 0.53 -9.13
N PRO A 237 -14.52 0.96 -10.09
CA PRO A 237 -15.57 0.10 -10.63
C PRO A 237 -15.09 -0.95 -11.64
N ILE A 238 -13.80 -0.97 -11.98
CA ILE A 238 -13.18 -1.93 -12.91
C ILE A 238 -12.34 -2.94 -12.13
N ALA A 239 -11.51 -2.45 -11.21
CA ALA A 239 -10.62 -3.27 -10.40
C ALA A 239 -11.32 -3.98 -9.24
N ASN A 240 -12.49 -3.48 -8.81
CA ASN A 240 -13.29 -4.02 -7.72
C ASN A 240 -14.72 -4.30 -8.22
N PRO A 241 -15.48 -5.18 -7.52
CA PRO A 241 -16.87 -5.43 -7.88
C PRO A 241 -17.73 -4.16 -7.94
N ARG A 242 -18.28 -3.87 -9.12
CA ARG A 242 -19.07 -2.66 -9.36
C ARG A 242 -20.29 -2.52 -8.43
N TYR A 243 -20.84 -3.63 -7.96
CA TYR A 243 -22.01 -3.64 -7.08
C TYR A 243 -21.77 -3.01 -5.69
N PHE A 244 -20.52 -2.68 -5.32
CA PHE A 244 -20.24 -1.94 -4.08
C PHE A 244 -20.59 -0.45 -4.21
N VAL A 245 -20.43 0.09 -5.42
CA VAL A 245 -20.64 1.53 -5.71
C VAL A 245 -21.40 1.73 -7.03
N PRO A 246 -22.59 1.11 -7.18
CA PRO A 246 -23.30 1.06 -8.48
C PRO A 246 -23.76 2.42 -8.95
N GLU A 247 -23.97 3.37 -8.02
CA GLU A 247 -24.49 4.71 -8.30
C GLU A 247 -23.37 5.74 -8.51
N TRP A 248 -22.09 5.34 -8.42
CA TRP A 248 -20.96 6.26 -8.53
C TRP A 248 -20.11 6.00 -9.76
N THR A 249 -19.58 7.08 -10.33
CA THR A 249 -18.56 7.07 -11.38
C THR A 249 -17.23 7.55 -10.83
N PHE A 250 -16.17 7.03 -11.46
CA PHE A 250 -14.78 7.35 -11.13
C PHE A 250 -14.01 7.66 -12.44
N GLY A 251 -12.79 8.09 -12.34
CA GLY A 251 -11.91 8.32 -13.49
C GLY A 251 -10.73 9.21 -13.15
N ILE A 252 -9.76 9.31 -14.05
CA ILE A 252 -8.61 10.22 -13.92
C ILE A 252 -9.10 11.67 -13.90
N GLN A 253 -9.99 12.04 -14.82
CA GLN A 253 -10.64 13.36 -14.93
C GLN A 253 -9.63 14.53 -14.92
N GLU A 254 -8.59 14.46 -15.77
CA GLU A 254 -7.50 15.44 -15.85
C GLU A 254 -8.00 16.89 -16.06
N GLU A 255 -8.94 17.09 -16.99
CA GLU A 255 -9.51 18.42 -17.27
C GLU A 255 -10.29 18.98 -16.08
N GLU A 256 -11.02 18.12 -15.37
CA GLU A 256 -11.74 18.52 -14.16
C GLU A 256 -10.77 18.85 -13.03
N MET A 257 -9.69 18.09 -12.89
CA MET A 257 -8.61 18.38 -11.94
C MET A 257 -8.05 19.79 -12.19
N GLN A 258 -7.79 20.15 -13.46
CA GLN A 258 -7.31 21.51 -13.77
C GLN A 258 -8.30 22.60 -13.37
N LYS A 259 -9.61 22.37 -13.54
CA LYS A 259 -10.65 23.33 -13.08
C LYS A 259 -10.67 23.47 -11.57
N VAL A 260 -10.58 22.34 -10.85
CA VAL A 260 -10.54 22.32 -9.38
C VAL A 260 -9.31 23.06 -8.84
N VAL A 261 -8.13 22.83 -9.45
CA VAL A 261 -6.91 23.58 -9.12
C VAL A 261 -7.09 25.09 -9.35
N THR A 262 -7.65 25.45 -10.48
CA THR A 262 -7.90 26.88 -10.84
C THR A 262 -8.88 27.52 -9.85
N ASP A 263 -9.96 26.82 -9.49
CA ASP A 263 -10.94 27.31 -8.52
C ASP A 263 -10.30 27.51 -7.12
N ALA A 264 -9.50 26.53 -6.66
CA ALA A 264 -8.78 26.63 -5.39
C ALA A 264 -7.83 27.83 -5.36
N ARG A 265 -7.06 28.06 -6.44
CA ARG A 265 -6.18 29.22 -6.59
C ARG A 265 -6.96 30.54 -6.60
N THR A 266 -8.07 30.59 -7.32
CA THR A 266 -8.94 31.78 -7.40
C THR A 266 -9.52 32.13 -6.04
N LYS A 267 -9.80 31.12 -5.20
CA LYS A 267 -10.25 31.29 -3.81
C LYS A 267 -9.11 31.60 -2.82
N GLY A 268 -7.91 31.85 -3.32
CA GLY A 268 -6.79 32.34 -2.53
C GLY A 268 -5.85 31.26 -2.00
N ALA A 269 -5.89 30.03 -2.53
CA ALA A 269 -4.90 29.02 -2.15
C ALA A 269 -3.50 29.43 -2.58
N GLN A 270 -2.58 29.53 -1.63
CA GLN A 270 -1.18 29.85 -1.82
C GLN A 270 -0.33 28.57 -2.07
N VAL A 271 -0.77 27.45 -1.49
CA VAL A 271 -0.24 26.12 -1.73
C VAL A 271 -1.39 25.22 -2.17
N VAL A 272 -1.19 24.43 -3.23
CA VAL A 272 -2.15 23.43 -3.71
C VAL A 272 -1.48 22.05 -3.69
N VAL A 273 -2.05 21.16 -2.91
CA VAL A 273 -1.58 19.78 -2.77
C VAL A 273 -2.66 18.82 -3.24
N LEU A 274 -2.30 17.88 -4.06
CA LEU A 274 -3.15 16.76 -4.45
C LEU A 274 -2.85 15.56 -3.54
N LEU A 275 -3.84 15.15 -2.75
CA LEU A 275 -3.83 13.89 -2.02
C LEU A 275 -4.41 12.82 -2.94
N SER A 276 -3.54 11.98 -3.47
CA SER A 276 -3.84 11.11 -4.61
C SER A 276 -3.77 9.63 -4.28
N HIS A 277 -4.74 8.88 -4.81
CA HIS A 277 -4.70 7.42 -4.83
C HIS A 277 -4.63 6.86 -6.26
N ASN A 278 -3.99 7.58 -7.18
CA ASN A 278 -3.88 7.15 -8.58
C ASN A 278 -2.83 6.06 -8.82
N GLY A 279 -1.76 6.07 -8.02
CA GLY A 279 -0.50 5.36 -8.29
C GLY A 279 0.59 6.27 -8.87
N MET A 280 1.86 5.91 -8.60
CA MET A 280 3.01 6.81 -8.83
C MET A 280 3.17 7.21 -10.29
N ASP A 281 3.08 6.28 -11.26
CA ASP A 281 3.23 6.60 -12.69
C ASP A 281 2.12 7.49 -13.23
N VAL A 282 0.89 7.27 -12.75
CA VAL A 282 -0.26 8.10 -13.08
C VAL A 282 -0.08 9.52 -12.53
N ASP A 283 0.40 9.63 -11.30
CA ASP A 283 0.68 10.92 -10.65
C ASP A 283 1.82 11.68 -11.34
N LEU A 284 2.88 10.99 -11.78
CA LEU A 284 3.94 11.60 -12.58
C LEU A 284 3.42 12.15 -13.92
N LYS A 285 2.53 11.42 -14.59
CA LYS A 285 1.89 11.90 -15.81
C LYS A 285 0.95 13.08 -15.52
N MET A 286 0.11 13.00 -14.49
CA MET A 286 -0.80 14.08 -14.10
C MET A 286 -0.01 15.36 -13.75
N ALA A 287 1.08 15.25 -13.00
CA ALA A 287 1.96 16.38 -12.67
C ALA A 287 2.54 17.06 -13.91
N SER A 288 2.79 16.33 -14.99
CA SER A 288 3.30 16.89 -16.24
C SER A 288 2.24 17.62 -17.06
N ARG A 289 0.94 17.37 -16.79
CA ARG A 289 -0.21 17.83 -17.57
C ARG A 289 -1.00 18.94 -16.89
N VAL A 290 -1.24 18.78 -15.57
CA VAL A 290 -2.02 19.73 -14.77
C VAL A 290 -1.07 20.77 -14.17
N THR A 291 -1.39 22.05 -14.37
CA THR A 291 -0.58 23.16 -13.87
C THR A 291 -1.15 23.73 -12.56
N GLY A 292 -0.27 24.29 -11.73
CA GLY A 292 -0.69 24.96 -10.50
C GLY A 292 -0.80 24.05 -9.27
N ILE A 293 -0.41 22.77 -9.37
CA ILE A 293 -0.22 21.87 -8.23
C ILE A 293 1.22 22.01 -7.74
N ASP A 294 1.42 22.27 -6.45
CA ASP A 294 2.76 22.36 -5.84
C ASP A 294 3.30 20.97 -5.48
N ALA A 295 2.44 20.09 -4.94
CA ALA A 295 2.82 18.72 -4.63
C ALA A 295 1.69 17.72 -4.86
N ILE A 296 2.05 16.48 -5.26
CA ILE A 296 1.20 15.29 -5.27
C ILE A 296 1.74 14.33 -4.21
N LEU A 297 0.90 14.01 -3.23
CA LEU A 297 1.17 13.02 -2.20
C LEU A 297 0.38 11.77 -2.56
N GLY A 298 1.07 10.78 -3.12
CA GLY A 298 0.47 9.62 -3.78
C GLY A 298 0.37 8.38 -2.91
N GLY A 299 -0.46 7.44 -3.35
CA GLY A 299 -0.70 6.12 -2.77
C GLY A 299 -0.88 5.06 -3.86
N HIS A 300 -1.58 3.95 -3.55
CA HIS A 300 -1.99 2.86 -4.41
C HIS A 300 -0.87 1.90 -4.85
N THR A 301 0.24 2.40 -5.37
CA THR A 301 1.34 1.55 -5.87
C THR A 301 2.27 1.05 -4.78
N HIS A 302 2.07 1.49 -3.52
CA HIS A 302 2.84 1.09 -2.33
C HIS A 302 4.34 1.40 -2.43
N ASP A 303 4.72 2.38 -3.24
CA ASP A 303 6.11 2.73 -3.46
C ASP A 303 6.66 3.57 -2.31
N GLY A 304 7.61 3.05 -1.57
CA GLY A 304 8.37 3.84 -0.59
C GLY A 304 9.45 4.65 -1.31
N VAL A 305 9.16 5.92 -1.63
CA VAL A 305 10.08 6.78 -2.40
C VAL A 305 10.89 7.67 -1.45
N PRO A 306 12.19 7.39 -1.21
CA PRO A 306 13.01 8.12 -0.23
C PRO A 306 13.12 9.62 -0.49
N GLN A 307 13.04 10.04 -1.77
CA GLN A 307 13.08 11.44 -2.22
C GLN A 307 12.05 11.65 -3.31
N PRO A 308 11.36 12.81 -3.37
CA PRO A 308 10.33 13.07 -4.35
C PRO A 308 10.91 13.30 -5.75
N THR A 309 10.10 13.02 -6.76
CA THR A 309 10.40 13.39 -8.15
C THR A 309 9.87 14.79 -8.43
N LEU A 310 10.70 15.65 -9.04
CA LEU A 310 10.30 16.98 -9.49
C LEU A 310 9.88 16.92 -10.96
N VAL A 311 8.60 17.13 -11.22
CA VAL A 311 8.05 17.08 -12.57
C VAL A 311 7.83 18.51 -13.09
N ALA A 312 8.50 18.86 -14.19
CA ALA A 312 8.29 20.14 -14.87
C ALA A 312 7.00 20.10 -15.70
N ASN A 313 6.25 21.21 -15.69
CA ASN A 313 5.05 21.43 -16.52
C ASN A 313 4.98 22.90 -17.00
N GLY A 314 3.93 23.24 -17.75
CA GLY A 314 3.76 24.59 -18.29
C GLY A 314 3.57 25.70 -17.24
N GLY A 315 3.31 25.36 -15.99
CA GLY A 315 3.12 26.29 -14.86
C GLY A 315 4.27 26.32 -13.84
N GLY A 316 5.30 25.49 -14.03
CA GLY A 316 6.43 25.40 -13.08
C GLY A 316 6.88 23.97 -12.82
N LYS A 317 6.98 23.60 -11.55
CA LYS A 317 7.36 22.23 -11.11
C LYS A 317 6.39 21.75 -10.06
N THR A 318 6.02 20.47 -10.14
CA THR A 318 5.24 19.75 -9.14
C THR A 318 6.11 18.71 -8.46
N ILE A 319 6.05 18.65 -7.14
CA ILE A 319 6.70 17.61 -6.32
C ILE A 319 5.80 16.37 -6.36
N VAL A 320 6.31 15.19 -6.67
CA VAL A 320 5.55 13.93 -6.66
C VAL A 320 6.24 12.94 -5.75
N SER A 321 5.51 12.39 -4.78
CA SER A 321 6.01 11.40 -3.82
C SER A 321 4.97 10.30 -3.56
N ASN A 322 5.42 9.17 -2.99
CA ASN A 322 4.56 8.11 -2.49
C ASN A 322 5.11 7.60 -1.15
N ALA A 323 4.23 7.39 -0.18
CA ALA A 323 4.62 7.09 1.21
C ALA A 323 4.60 5.59 1.55
N GLY A 324 4.75 4.71 0.56
CA GLY A 324 4.80 3.27 0.78
C GLY A 324 3.46 2.68 1.22
N SER A 325 3.48 1.76 2.19
CA SER A 325 2.26 1.07 2.64
C SER A 325 2.39 0.50 4.07
N ASN A 326 1.32 -0.15 4.55
CA ASN A 326 1.25 -0.92 5.80
C ASN A 326 1.63 -0.11 7.06
N GLY A 327 1.44 1.22 7.03
CA GLY A 327 1.87 2.10 8.13
C GLY A 327 3.37 2.14 8.37
N LYS A 328 4.15 1.62 7.43
CA LYS A 328 5.60 1.45 7.50
C LYS A 328 6.36 2.76 7.42
N PHE A 329 5.77 3.77 6.78
CA PHE A 329 6.38 5.07 6.55
C PHE A 329 5.46 6.23 6.92
N LEU A 330 6.09 7.36 7.24
CA LEU A 330 5.46 8.66 7.37
C LEU A 330 6.27 9.69 6.56
N ALA A 331 5.66 10.27 5.54
CA ALA A 331 6.27 11.37 4.79
C ALA A 331 6.07 12.68 5.56
N VAL A 332 7.12 13.51 5.57
CA VAL A 332 7.12 14.86 6.10
C VAL A 332 7.44 15.80 4.95
N VAL A 333 6.55 16.74 4.66
CA VAL A 333 6.73 17.77 3.63
C VAL A 333 6.60 19.13 4.28
N ASP A 334 7.71 19.85 4.37
CA ASP A 334 7.77 21.18 4.91
C ASP A 334 7.97 22.18 3.76
N PHE A 335 7.09 23.17 3.61
CA PHE A 335 7.19 24.24 2.61
C PHE A 335 7.59 25.57 3.25
N ASP A 336 8.47 26.29 2.57
CA ASP A 336 8.74 27.71 2.82
C ASP A 336 7.93 28.56 1.84
N VAL A 337 6.84 29.14 2.32
CA VAL A 337 5.92 29.95 1.50
C VAL A 337 6.20 31.43 1.72
N ARG A 338 6.58 32.12 0.64
CA ARG A 338 6.86 33.57 0.65
C ARG A 338 6.10 34.26 -0.48
N ALA A 339 5.55 35.43 -0.19
CA ALA A 339 4.77 36.20 -1.15
C ALA A 339 3.68 35.38 -1.91
N GLY A 340 3.04 34.48 -1.18
CA GLY A 340 1.94 33.64 -1.71
C GLY A 340 2.37 32.48 -2.61
N LYS A 341 3.67 32.11 -2.61
CA LYS A 341 4.20 31.01 -3.44
C LYS A 341 5.16 30.15 -2.62
N VAL A 342 5.25 28.87 -2.99
CA VAL A 342 6.27 27.97 -2.48
C VAL A 342 7.63 28.41 -3.03
N ALA A 343 8.50 28.93 -2.13
CA ALA A 343 9.85 29.37 -2.45
C ALA A 343 10.86 28.21 -2.36
N ASP A 344 10.67 27.33 -1.39
CA ASP A 344 11.53 26.16 -1.16
C ASP A 344 10.74 25.08 -0.40
N PHE A 345 11.27 23.85 -0.34
CA PHE A 345 10.66 22.75 0.41
C PHE A 345 11.72 21.79 0.96
N ARG A 346 11.30 21.03 1.97
CA ARG A 346 12.03 19.83 2.44
C ARG A 346 11.09 18.63 2.48
N TYR A 347 11.63 17.50 2.10
CA TYR A 347 10.93 16.21 2.13
C TYR A 347 11.74 15.17 2.88
N ARG A 348 11.06 14.33 3.66
CA ARG A 348 11.62 13.12 4.28
C ARG A 348 10.56 12.04 4.29
N LEU A 349 10.92 10.83 3.86
CA LEU A 349 10.13 9.64 4.10
C LEU A 349 10.75 8.88 5.27
N LEU A 350 10.06 8.87 6.40
CA LEU A 350 10.56 8.34 7.66
C LEU A 350 10.04 6.92 7.86
N PRO A 351 10.90 5.90 7.93
CA PRO A 351 10.48 4.56 8.35
C PRO A 351 10.03 4.59 9.82
N VAL A 352 8.94 3.90 10.13
CA VAL A 352 8.40 3.75 11.48
C VAL A 352 8.98 2.48 12.09
N PHE A 353 10.16 2.56 12.71
CA PHE A 353 10.78 1.43 13.42
C PHE A 353 10.17 1.25 14.79
N SER A 354 9.49 0.12 15.04
CA SER A 354 8.85 -0.15 16.32
C SER A 354 9.84 -0.22 17.49
N ALA A 355 11.07 -0.66 17.26
CA ALA A 355 12.14 -0.70 18.27
C ALA A 355 12.64 0.70 18.66
N LEU A 356 12.51 1.70 17.79
CA LEU A 356 13.01 3.07 18.01
C LEU A 356 11.95 4.03 18.58
N LEU A 357 10.69 3.64 18.57
CA LEU A 357 9.55 4.46 18.98
C LEU A 357 8.76 3.72 20.06
N PRO A 358 8.59 4.25 21.28
CA PRO A 358 7.68 3.64 22.24
C PRO A 358 6.25 3.70 21.69
N PRO A 359 5.41 2.69 21.97
CA PRO A 359 4.00 2.75 21.56
C PRO A 359 3.27 3.87 22.31
N ASP A 360 2.43 4.64 21.59
CA ASP A 360 1.51 5.59 22.22
C ASP A 360 0.51 4.82 23.09
N PRO A 361 0.39 5.14 24.41
CA PRO A 361 -0.43 4.35 25.32
C PRO A 361 -1.91 4.33 24.98
N ALA A 362 -2.45 5.44 24.45
CA ALA A 362 -3.88 5.54 24.13
C ALA A 362 -4.21 4.74 22.87
N MET A 363 -3.36 4.82 21.85
CA MET A 363 -3.49 4.02 20.63
C MET A 363 -3.30 2.53 20.92
N ASP A 364 -2.31 2.16 21.72
CA ASP A 364 -2.06 0.76 22.08
C ASP A 364 -3.24 0.17 22.89
N ALA A 365 -3.85 0.94 23.79
CA ALA A 365 -5.07 0.55 24.50
C ALA A 365 -6.26 0.35 23.54
N LEU A 366 -6.42 1.20 22.54
CA LEU A 366 -7.44 1.05 21.49
C LEU A 366 -7.21 -0.24 20.70
N ILE A 367 -5.98 -0.50 20.26
CA ILE A 367 -5.63 -1.70 19.49
C ILE A 367 -5.95 -2.96 20.29
N ARG A 368 -5.53 -3.02 21.56
CA ARG A 368 -5.86 -4.15 22.45
C ARG A 368 -7.37 -4.34 22.59
N LYS A 369 -8.12 -3.25 22.81
CA LYS A 369 -9.59 -3.29 22.96
C LYS A 369 -10.27 -3.85 21.70
N VAL A 370 -9.88 -3.39 20.52
CA VAL A 370 -10.44 -3.85 19.23
C VAL A 370 -10.16 -5.33 19.00
N ARG A 371 -8.95 -5.78 19.31
CA ARG A 371 -8.49 -7.15 19.03
C ARG A 371 -8.99 -8.18 20.07
N ALA A 372 -9.27 -7.77 21.30
CA ALA A 372 -9.64 -8.67 22.38
C ALA A 372 -10.80 -9.64 22.05
N PRO A 373 -11.90 -9.25 21.39
CA PRO A 373 -12.98 -10.17 21.05
C PRO A 373 -12.58 -11.28 20.07
N TYR A 374 -11.51 -11.05 19.31
CA TYR A 374 -11.05 -11.92 18.22
C TYR A 374 -9.74 -12.67 18.54
N ALA A 375 -9.15 -12.42 19.72
CA ALA A 375 -7.80 -12.89 20.06
C ALA A 375 -7.63 -14.40 19.85
N ALA A 376 -8.55 -15.22 20.34
CA ALA A 376 -8.47 -16.67 20.19
C ALA A 376 -8.44 -17.14 18.73
N LYS A 377 -9.20 -16.47 17.84
CA LYS A 377 -9.22 -16.79 16.40
C LYS A 377 -7.96 -16.26 15.69
N LEU A 378 -7.51 -15.06 16.02
CA LEU A 378 -6.32 -14.46 15.45
C LEU A 378 -5.06 -15.25 15.80
N ASP A 379 -4.97 -15.72 17.05
CA ASP A 379 -3.81 -16.42 17.57
C ASP A 379 -3.77 -17.91 17.22
N GLU A 380 -4.81 -18.45 16.60
CA GLU A 380 -4.84 -19.85 16.16
C GLU A 380 -3.63 -20.17 15.29
N GLN A 381 -2.78 -21.10 15.74
CA GLN A 381 -1.65 -21.57 14.95
C GLN A 381 -2.11 -22.59 13.91
N LEU A 382 -1.88 -22.31 12.64
CA LEU A 382 -2.25 -23.17 11.52
C LEU A 382 -1.10 -24.10 11.13
N ALA A 383 0.12 -23.57 11.11
CA ALA A 383 1.35 -24.27 10.71
C ALA A 383 2.58 -23.55 11.26
N THR A 384 3.78 -24.06 10.94
CA THR A 384 5.06 -23.36 11.12
C THR A 384 5.77 -23.26 9.78
N THR A 385 6.42 -22.14 9.48
CA THR A 385 7.21 -22.00 8.25
C THR A 385 8.69 -22.25 8.51
N GLU A 386 9.34 -23.05 7.65
CA GLU A 386 10.80 -23.23 7.64
C GLU A 386 11.48 -22.26 6.65
N GLY A 387 10.71 -21.64 5.77
CA GLY A 387 11.18 -20.64 4.81
C GLY A 387 10.71 -19.23 5.14
N LEU A 388 11.19 -18.24 4.38
CA LEU A 388 10.67 -16.89 4.40
C LEU A 388 9.34 -16.87 3.65
N LEU A 389 8.26 -16.38 4.30
CA LEU A 389 6.98 -16.13 3.63
C LEU A 389 6.80 -14.64 3.44
N TYR A 390 6.59 -14.21 2.20
CA TYR A 390 6.37 -12.81 1.82
C TYR A 390 5.46 -12.73 0.60
N ARG A 391 4.82 -11.60 0.47
CA ARG A 391 4.14 -11.17 -0.76
C ARG A 391 4.92 -10.00 -1.33
N ARG A 392 4.69 -9.52 -2.40
CA ARG A 392 5.27 -8.36 -3.04
C ARG A 392 6.36 -8.63 -4.08
N GLY A 393 6.08 -8.09 -5.25
CA GLY A 393 6.84 -8.19 -6.49
C GLY A 393 5.90 -8.49 -7.63
N ASN A 394 6.23 -8.05 -8.85
CA ASN A 394 5.28 -8.06 -9.97
C ASN A 394 4.65 -9.43 -10.28
N PHE A 395 5.30 -10.55 -9.95
CA PHE A 395 4.84 -11.85 -10.43
C PHE A 395 4.39 -12.81 -9.33
N ASN A 396 5.18 -13.06 -8.31
CA ASN A 396 4.82 -14.00 -7.24
C ASN A 396 5.67 -13.77 -5.99
N GLY A 397 5.14 -14.19 -4.83
CA GLY A 397 5.81 -14.26 -3.55
C GLY A 397 5.53 -15.61 -2.86
N THR A 398 6.31 -15.96 -1.84
CA THR A 398 6.17 -17.27 -1.18
C THR A 398 4.86 -17.42 -0.41
N SER A 399 4.24 -16.34 0.06
CA SER A 399 2.89 -16.37 0.63
C SER A 399 1.82 -16.61 -0.45
N ASP A 400 1.98 -16.00 -1.63
CA ASP A 400 1.08 -16.21 -2.75
C ASP A 400 1.22 -17.64 -3.31
N GLN A 401 2.47 -18.16 -3.39
CA GLN A 401 2.73 -19.54 -3.79
C GLN A 401 2.00 -20.53 -2.89
N LEU A 402 1.98 -20.28 -1.58
CA LEU A 402 1.26 -21.09 -0.61
C LEU A 402 -0.26 -21.09 -0.85
N ILE A 403 -0.83 -19.93 -1.18
CA ILE A 403 -2.25 -19.80 -1.53
C ILE A 403 -2.57 -20.55 -2.82
N LEU A 404 -1.71 -20.47 -3.84
CA LEU A 404 -1.86 -21.22 -5.09
C LEU A 404 -1.84 -22.74 -4.87
N GLU A 405 -0.90 -23.22 -4.05
CA GLU A 405 -0.81 -24.65 -3.69
C GLU A 405 -2.06 -25.12 -2.93
N ALA A 406 -2.58 -24.29 -2.01
CA ALA A 406 -3.82 -24.61 -1.32
C ALA A 406 -5.01 -24.71 -2.28
N LEU A 407 -5.13 -23.80 -3.25
CA LEU A 407 -6.19 -23.84 -4.28
C LEU A 407 -6.06 -25.09 -5.16
N LEU A 408 -4.87 -25.42 -5.64
CA LEU A 408 -4.63 -26.60 -6.47
C LEU A 408 -5.01 -27.87 -5.72
N ALA A 409 -4.54 -28.03 -4.47
CA ALA A 409 -4.78 -29.23 -3.67
C ALA A 409 -6.24 -29.36 -3.23
N GLU A 410 -6.81 -28.32 -2.59
CA GLU A 410 -8.12 -28.38 -1.94
C GLU A 410 -9.28 -28.37 -2.94
N LYS A 411 -9.07 -27.81 -4.15
CA LYS A 411 -10.08 -27.78 -5.22
C LYS A 411 -9.84 -28.80 -6.31
N ASN A 412 -8.77 -29.63 -6.19
CA ASN A 412 -8.37 -30.57 -7.24
C ASN A 412 -8.35 -29.87 -8.61
N ALA A 413 -7.73 -28.68 -8.66
CA ALA A 413 -7.64 -27.86 -9.86
C ALA A 413 -6.35 -28.15 -10.63
N GLN A 414 -6.36 -27.87 -11.93
CA GLN A 414 -5.18 -28.01 -12.80
C GLN A 414 -4.34 -26.75 -12.81
N ILE A 415 -4.99 -25.60 -12.70
CA ILE A 415 -4.37 -24.28 -12.68
C ILE A 415 -5.02 -23.48 -11.54
N ALA A 416 -4.24 -22.65 -10.87
CA ALA A 416 -4.74 -21.74 -9.85
C ALA A 416 -4.39 -20.28 -10.19
N PHE A 417 -5.34 -19.38 -9.91
CA PHE A 417 -5.16 -17.94 -9.99
C PHE A 417 -5.39 -17.29 -8.63
N SER A 418 -4.50 -16.39 -8.24
CA SER A 418 -4.64 -15.54 -7.07
C SER A 418 -4.45 -14.07 -7.47
N PRO A 419 -5.28 -13.14 -7.00
CA PRO A 419 -5.12 -11.72 -7.34
C PRO A 419 -3.73 -11.17 -6.99
N GLY A 420 -3.25 -10.23 -7.77
CA GLY A 420 -2.00 -9.54 -7.56
C GLY A 420 -2.07 -8.47 -6.46
N PHE A 421 -2.64 -8.77 -5.30
CA PHE A 421 -2.69 -7.85 -4.17
C PHE A 421 -1.29 -7.59 -3.61
N ARG A 422 -1.04 -6.38 -3.06
CA ARG A 422 0.29 -5.94 -2.64
C ARG A 422 0.48 -5.88 -1.13
N TRP A 423 -0.62 -5.85 -0.35
CA TRP A 423 -0.54 -5.84 1.12
C TRP A 423 -0.32 -7.23 1.71
N GLY A 424 0.03 -7.29 2.96
CA GLY A 424 0.29 -8.51 3.70
C GLY A 424 1.43 -8.34 4.69
N THR A 425 1.77 -9.42 5.37
CA THR A 425 2.90 -9.45 6.31
C THR A 425 3.94 -10.46 5.85
N THR A 426 5.16 -10.32 6.34
CA THR A 426 6.25 -11.27 6.09
C THR A 426 6.51 -12.10 7.34
N LEU A 427 6.70 -13.41 7.19
CA LEU A 427 7.12 -14.31 8.25
C LEU A 427 8.54 -14.82 8.03
N LEU A 428 9.34 -14.75 9.08
CA LEU A 428 10.70 -15.29 9.07
C LEU A 428 10.67 -16.81 9.30
N SER A 429 11.72 -17.51 8.82
CA SER A 429 11.90 -18.94 9.07
C SER A 429 11.81 -19.28 10.56
N GLY A 430 11.08 -20.32 10.89
CA GLY A 430 10.80 -20.81 12.25
C GLY A 430 9.58 -20.19 12.91
N GLN A 431 8.92 -19.22 12.29
CA GLN A 431 7.74 -18.58 12.88
C GLN A 431 6.46 -19.40 12.67
N ALA A 432 5.54 -19.30 13.63
CA ALA A 432 4.20 -19.84 13.51
C ALA A 432 3.39 -19.04 12.48
N ILE A 433 2.74 -19.75 11.56
CA ILE A 433 1.72 -19.18 10.68
C ILE A 433 0.41 -19.21 11.48
N ARG A 434 -0.09 -18.04 11.87
CA ARG A 434 -1.35 -17.87 12.60
C ARG A 434 -2.48 -17.52 11.65
N MET A 435 -3.74 -17.68 12.11
CA MET A 435 -4.91 -17.24 11.35
C MET A 435 -4.81 -15.74 10.98
N GLU A 436 -4.29 -14.90 11.89
CA GLU A 436 -4.05 -13.49 11.60
C GLU A 436 -3.17 -13.28 10.36
N HIS A 437 -2.02 -13.98 10.30
CA HIS A 437 -1.09 -13.85 9.17
C HIS A 437 -1.71 -14.30 7.84
N LEU A 438 -2.57 -15.33 7.87
CA LEU A 438 -3.32 -15.75 6.69
C LEU A 438 -4.37 -14.70 6.29
N MET A 439 -5.10 -14.15 7.27
CA MET A 439 -6.09 -13.10 7.03
C MET A 439 -5.44 -11.80 6.52
N ASP A 440 -4.24 -11.45 6.98
CA ASP A 440 -3.47 -10.31 6.43
C ASP A 440 -3.14 -10.45 4.94
N GLN A 441 -3.17 -11.69 4.41
CA GLN A 441 -2.99 -11.96 2.98
C GLN A 441 -4.30 -12.03 2.20
N THR A 442 -5.41 -12.30 2.89
CA THR A 442 -6.65 -12.79 2.23
C THR A 442 -7.93 -12.05 2.64
N ALA A 443 -7.90 -11.20 3.66
CA ALA A 443 -9.09 -10.53 4.18
C ALA A 443 -9.60 -9.44 3.23
N VAL A 444 -10.52 -9.82 2.35
CA VAL A 444 -11.24 -8.92 1.44
C VAL A 444 -12.75 -9.12 1.59
N THR A 445 -13.54 -8.15 1.15
CA THR A 445 -15.02 -8.17 1.26
C THR A 445 -15.71 -9.11 0.26
N TYR A 446 -14.96 -9.68 -0.70
CA TYR A 446 -15.44 -10.64 -1.71
C TYR A 446 -14.49 -11.86 -1.83
N PRO A 447 -14.32 -12.66 -0.77
CA PRO A 447 -13.22 -13.62 -0.63
C PRO A 447 -13.48 -14.97 -1.29
N TYR A 448 -14.57 -15.12 -2.05
CA TYR A 448 -15.05 -16.42 -2.49
C TYR A 448 -14.11 -17.12 -3.45
N VAL A 449 -13.91 -18.42 -3.22
CA VAL A 449 -13.18 -19.30 -4.13
C VAL A 449 -14.14 -19.77 -5.23
N THR A 450 -13.68 -19.66 -6.47
CA THR A 450 -14.37 -20.13 -7.67
C THR A 450 -13.60 -21.27 -8.33
N VAL A 451 -14.32 -22.16 -9.01
CA VAL A 451 -13.74 -23.22 -9.84
C VAL A 451 -14.44 -23.19 -11.19
N ASN A 452 -13.71 -22.92 -12.25
CA ASN A 452 -14.24 -22.76 -13.59
C ASN A 452 -13.51 -23.64 -14.61
N GLU A 453 -14.20 -24.02 -15.67
CA GLU A 453 -13.63 -24.65 -16.86
C GLU A 453 -13.29 -23.55 -17.89
N LEU A 454 -12.02 -23.19 -18.01
CA LEU A 454 -11.54 -22.15 -18.92
C LEU A 454 -10.74 -22.73 -20.06
N THR A 455 -10.95 -22.21 -21.28
CA THR A 455 -10.11 -22.58 -22.44
C THR A 455 -8.71 -21.98 -22.31
N GLY A 456 -7.71 -22.60 -22.96
CA GLY A 456 -6.36 -22.03 -22.97
C GLY A 456 -6.30 -20.63 -23.56
N GLU A 457 -7.16 -20.32 -24.53
CA GLU A 457 -7.32 -18.97 -25.09
C GLU A 457 -7.85 -17.97 -24.06
N THR A 458 -8.89 -18.36 -23.29
CA THR A 458 -9.41 -17.52 -22.20
C THR A 458 -8.35 -17.24 -21.13
N ILE A 459 -7.58 -18.26 -20.76
CA ILE A 459 -6.48 -18.13 -19.81
C ILE A 459 -5.44 -17.13 -20.33
N LYS A 460 -5.05 -17.20 -21.62
CA LYS A 460 -4.16 -16.22 -22.24
C LYS A 460 -4.73 -14.82 -22.20
N THR A 461 -6.01 -14.65 -22.55
CA THR A 461 -6.68 -13.34 -22.55
C THR A 461 -6.65 -12.69 -21.15
N ILE A 462 -6.92 -13.45 -20.09
CA ILE A 462 -6.84 -12.97 -18.71
C ILE A 462 -5.42 -12.49 -18.38
N LEU A 463 -4.39 -13.26 -18.74
CA LEU A 463 -3.00 -12.88 -18.47
C LEU A 463 -2.57 -11.64 -19.25
N GLU A 464 -3.01 -11.50 -20.50
CA GLU A 464 -2.71 -10.31 -21.33
C GLU A 464 -3.39 -9.05 -20.80
N ASP A 465 -4.65 -9.15 -20.37
CA ASP A 465 -5.42 -8.05 -19.79
C ASP A 465 -4.77 -7.55 -18.50
N VAL A 466 -4.44 -8.46 -17.57
CA VAL A 466 -3.74 -8.09 -16.34
C VAL A 466 -2.35 -7.52 -16.62
N ALA A 467 -1.62 -8.06 -17.61
CA ALA A 467 -0.32 -7.52 -18.01
C ALA A 467 -0.43 -6.08 -18.56
N ASP A 468 -1.54 -5.74 -19.24
CA ASP A 468 -1.75 -4.38 -19.74
C ASP A 468 -1.98 -3.37 -18.60
N ASN A 469 -2.62 -3.79 -17.52
CA ASN A 469 -2.78 -2.96 -16.32
C ASN A 469 -1.46 -2.53 -15.66
N LEU A 470 -0.36 -3.29 -15.88
CA LEU A 470 0.96 -2.98 -15.34
C LEU A 470 1.89 -2.33 -16.37
N PHE A 471 1.81 -2.82 -17.61
CA PHE A 471 2.82 -2.55 -18.63
C PHE A 471 2.29 -1.76 -19.84
N ASN A 472 1.14 -1.12 -19.73
CA ASN A 472 0.69 -0.18 -20.74
C ASN A 472 1.68 0.99 -20.82
N PRO A 473 2.15 1.40 -22.02
CA PRO A 473 3.09 2.51 -22.15
C PRO A 473 2.50 3.86 -21.74
N ASP A 474 1.17 3.98 -21.72
CA ASP A 474 0.47 5.15 -21.20
C ASP A 474 0.03 4.89 -19.74
N PRO A 475 0.60 5.61 -18.74
CA PRO A 475 0.24 5.44 -17.35
C PRO A 475 -1.26 5.59 -17.03
N TYR A 476 -2.00 6.36 -17.84
CA TYR A 476 -3.45 6.52 -17.64
C TYR A 476 -4.28 5.27 -17.98
N TYR A 477 -3.66 4.21 -18.48
CA TYR A 477 -4.26 2.89 -18.64
C TYR A 477 -3.71 1.85 -17.65
N GLN A 478 -2.78 2.25 -16.79
CA GLN A 478 -2.24 1.38 -15.75
C GLN A 478 -3.15 1.42 -14.50
N GLN A 479 -3.95 0.38 -14.32
CA GLN A 479 -4.79 0.26 -13.12
C GLN A 479 -3.98 -0.13 -11.87
N GLY A 480 -2.70 -0.46 -12.02
CA GLY A 480 -1.84 -0.91 -10.94
C GLY A 480 -2.14 -2.35 -10.49
N GLY A 481 -1.78 -2.66 -9.26
CA GLY A 481 -1.72 -4.04 -8.79
C GLY A 481 -0.41 -4.72 -9.22
N ASP A 482 -0.32 -6.03 -8.99
CA ASP A 482 0.72 -6.90 -9.55
C ASP A 482 0.06 -7.87 -10.55
N MET A 483 0.85 -8.66 -11.28
CA MET A 483 0.31 -9.74 -12.10
C MET A 483 -0.53 -10.69 -11.26
N VAL A 484 -1.60 -11.24 -11.85
CA VAL A 484 -2.27 -12.39 -11.26
C VAL A 484 -1.24 -13.47 -10.99
N ARG A 485 -1.25 -14.03 -9.78
CA ARG A 485 -0.37 -15.12 -9.39
C ARG A 485 -0.88 -16.40 -10.03
N VAL A 486 0.01 -17.20 -10.60
CA VAL A 486 -0.35 -18.38 -11.40
C VAL A 486 0.33 -19.61 -10.82
N GLY A 487 -0.44 -20.64 -10.50
CA GLY A 487 0.04 -21.96 -10.09
C GLY A 487 -0.33 -23.02 -11.13
N GLY A 488 0.59 -23.96 -11.37
CA GLY A 488 0.39 -25.09 -12.29
C GLY A 488 0.51 -24.76 -13.78
N LEU A 489 0.89 -23.54 -14.14
CA LEU A 489 1.05 -23.09 -15.52
C LEU A 489 2.35 -22.32 -15.68
N ALA A 490 3.23 -22.75 -16.55
CA ALA A 490 4.41 -22.00 -16.96
C ALA A 490 4.10 -21.11 -18.18
N TYR A 491 4.67 -19.90 -18.22
CA TYR A 491 4.55 -19.01 -19.38
C TYR A 491 5.73 -18.05 -19.51
N THR A 492 5.86 -17.46 -20.69
CA THR A 492 6.84 -16.40 -20.95
C THR A 492 6.11 -15.08 -21.12
N ILE A 493 6.66 -14.00 -20.54
CA ILE A 493 6.16 -12.64 -20.69
C ILE A 493 7.24 -11.69 -21.22
N ASP A 494 6.90 -10.86 -22.21
CA ASP A 494 7.66 -9.66 -22.58
C ASP A 494 6.83 -8.41 -22.21
N PRO A 495 7.15 -7.73 -21.12
CA PRO A 495 6.41 -6.54 -20.67
C PRO A 495 6.37 -5.39 -21.69
N ARG A 496 7.34 -5.33 -22.61
CA ARG A 496 7.43 -4.25 -23.63
C ARG A 496 6.59 -4.52 -24.87
N ALA A 497 6.12 -5.75 -25.05
CA ALA A 497 5.30 -6.09 -26.21
C ALA A 497 3.92 -5.42 -26.12
N ALA A 498 3.24 -5.30 -27.25
CA ALA A 498 1.88 -4.82 -27.28
C ALA A 498 0.92 -5.81 -26.60
N MET A 499 -0.19 -5.32 -26.07
CA MET A 499 -1.27 -6.16 -25.53
C MET A 499 -1.67 -7.25 -26.55
N GLY A 500 -1.86 -8.46 -26.09
CA GLY A 500 -2.13 -9.67 -26.91
C GLY A 500 -0.88 -10.41 -27.37
N ALA A 501 0.30 -9.77 -27.30
CA ALA A 501 1.59 -10.34 -27.69
C ALA A 501 2.59 -10.45 -26.53
N ARG A 502 2.21 -10.04 -25.30
CA ARG A 502 3.08 -10.11 -24.13
C ARG A 502 3.24 -11.54 -23.62
N ILE A 503 2.17 -12.34 -23.65
CA ILE A 503 2.15 -13.69 -23.08
C ILE A 503 2.39 -14.73 -24.19
N THR A 504 3.45 -15.50 -24.03
CA THR A 504 3.85 -16.53 -24.99
C THR A 504 4.29 -17.82 -24.27
N ARG A 505 4.47 -18.89 -25.04
CA ARG A 505 4.98 -20.19 -24.53
C ARG A 505 4.28 -20.65 -23.25
N MET A 506 2.96 -20.68 -23.29
CA MET A 506 2.20 -21.22 -22.18
C MET A 506 2.29 -22.75 -22.18
N GLU A 507 2.62 -23.34 -21.03
CA GLU A 507 2.82 -24.78 -20.89
C GLU A 507 2.11 -25.31 -19.63
N PHE A 508 1.31 -26.35 -19.80
CA PHE A 508 0.70 -27.12 -18.71
C PHE A 508 1.30 -28.52 -18.66
N ALA A 509 1.80 -28.93 -17.49
CA ALA A 509 2.45 -30.24 -17.28
C ALA A 509 3.55 -30.52 -18.33
N GLY A 510 4.38 -29.51 -18.68
CA GLY A 510 5.46 -29.59 -19.63
C GLY A 510 5.06 -29.73 -21.12
N LYS A 511 3.79 -29.50 -21.42
CA LYS A 511 3.27 -29.52 -22.81
C LYS A 511 2.66 -28.15 -23.15
N PRO A 512 2.76 -27.72 -24.43
CA PRO A 512 2.09 -26.50 -24.86
C PRO A 512 0.62 -26.51 -24.48
N LEU A 513 0.15 -25.36 -23.95
CA LEU A 513 -1.25 -25.18 -23.60
C LEU A 513 -2.09 -25.16 -24.88
N ASP A 514 -3.09 -26.04 -24.96
CA ASP A 514 -4.02 -26.08 -26.09
C ASP A 514 -5.07 -24.95 -25.92
N ALA A 515 -5.15 -24.07 -26.90
CA ALA A 515 -6.02 -22.91 -26.86
C ALA A 515 -7.50 -23.27 -26.74
N GLN A 516 -7.93 -24.40 -27.32
CA GLN A 516 -9.33 -24.81 -27.37
C GLN A 516 -9.72 -25.78 -26.24
N LYS A 517 -8.74 -26.41 -25.60
CA LYS A 517 -8.96 -27.34 -24.49
C LYS A 517 -9.38 -26.57 -23.25
N LYS A 518 -10.36 -27.12 -22.52
CA LYS A 518 -10.76 -26.61 -21.21
C LYS A 518 -9.85 -27.18 -20.11
N TYR A 519 -9.52 -26.31 -19.17
CA TYR A 519 -8.73 -26.62 -17.98
C TYR A 519 -9.54 -26.21 -16.75
N LYS A 520 -9.50 -27.03 -15.71
CA LYS A 520 -10.12 -26.73 -14.42
C LYS A 520 -9.26 -25.71 -13.68
N VAL A 521 -9.74 -24.50 -13.56
CA VAL A 521 -9.05 -23.36 -12.95
C VAL A 521 -9.74 -22.99 -11.65
N ALA A 522 -8.97 -22.99 -10.54
CA ALA A 522 -9.41 -22.43 -9.27
C ALA A 522 -8.92 -20.99 -9.12
N GLY A 523 -9.77 -20.10 -8.64
CA GLY A 523 -9.43 -18.71 -8.35
C GLY A 523 -10.16 -18.22 -7.11
N TRP A 524 -9.91 -16.97 -6.70
CA TRP A 524 -10.63 -16.33 -5.62
C TRP A 524 -10.74 -14.82 -5.83
N ALA A 525 -11.56 -14.14 -5.00
CA ALA A 525 -11.88 -12.73 -5.12
C ALA A 525 -12.49 -12.36 -6.49
N PRO A 526 -13.59 -13.01 -6.90
CA PRO A 526 -14.23 -12.74 -8.18
C PRO A 526 -14.92 -11.37 -8.17
N VAL A 527 -14.78 -10.65 -9.28
CA VAL A 527 -15.36 -9.29 -9.41
C VAL A 527 -16.79 -9.32 -10.02
N SER A 528 -17.25 -10.45 -10.54
CA SER A 528 -18.55 -10.55 -11.19
C SER A 528 -19.72 -10.74 -10.20
N GLU A 529 -20.91 -10.24 -10.58
CA GLU A 529 -22.13 -10.40 -9.79
C GLU A 529 -22.61 -11.85 -9.72
N GLU A 530 -22.43 -12.61 -10.81
CA GLU A 530 -22.79 -14.03 -10.87
C GLU A 530 -21.99 -14.84 -9.84
N ALA A 531 -20.70 -14.56 -9.71
CA ALA A 531 -19.86 -15.24 -8.74
C ALA A 531 -20.24 -14.87 -7.29
N LYS A 532 -20.67 -13.59 -7.06
CA LYS A 532 -21.24 -13.19 -5.77
C LYS A 532 -22.52 -13.94 -5.46
N ALA A 533 -23.44 -14.04 -6.44
CA ALA A 533 -24.71 -14.71 -6.27
C ALA A 533 -24.56 -16.23 -6.04
N ALA A 534 -23.54 -16.85 -6.68
CA ALA A 534 -23.21 -18.25 -6.44
C ALA A 534 -22.69 -18.51 -5.02
N GLY A 535 -22.11 -17.48 -4.38
CA GLY A 535 -21.44 -17.62 -3.09
C GLY A 535 -20.21 -18.52 -3.18
N GLY A 536 -19.75 -19.01 -2.06
CA GLY A 536 -18.64 -19.94 -2.03
C GLY A 536 -17.90 -19.93 -0.69
N GLU A 537 -16.95 -20.85 -0.58
CA GLU A 537 -16.05 -20.92 0.56
C GLU A 537 -15.04 -19.76 0.48
N ALA A 538 -14.73 -19.13 1.61
CA ALA A 538 -13.72 -18.08 1.65
C ALA A 538 -12.30 -18.64 1.48
N ILE A 539 -11.44 -17.90 0.81
CA ILE A 539 -10.05 -18.35 0.55
C ILE A 539 -9.27 -18.64 1.83
N TRP A 540 -9.49 -17.89 2.91
CA TRP A 540 -8.84 -18.17 4.19
C TRP A 540 -9.25 -19.50 4.81
N ASP A 541 -10.48 -19.99 4.59
CA ASP A 541 -10.91 -21.30 5.09
C ASP A 541 -10.25 -22.43 4.29
N VAL A 542 -10.15 -22.27 2.97
CA VAL A 542 -9.45 -23.20 2.07
C VAL A 542 -7.96 -23.29 2.43
N ALA A 543 -7.30 -22.15 2.55
CA ALA A 543 -5.87 -22.10 2.86
C ALA A 543 -5.58 -22.55 4.30
N ALA A 544 -6.44 -22.23 5.28
CA ALA A 544 -6.28 -22.70 6.65
C ALA A 544 -6.39 -24.24 6.76
N ARG A 545 -7.31 -24.86 6.02
CA ARG A 545 -7.45 -26.31 5.96
C ARG A 545 -6.18 -26.95 5.40
N TYR A 546 -5.67 -26.44 4.30
CA TYR A 546 -4.40 -26.88 3.72
C TYR A 546 -3.23 -26.76 4.72
N LEU A 547 -3.08 -25.59 5.35
CA LEU A 547 -2.02 -25.33 6.34
C LEU A 547 -2.07 -26.30 7.52
N ARG A 548 -3.27 -26.53 8.11
CA ARG A 548 -3.45 -27.47 9.22
C ARG A 548 -3.05 -28.91 8.85
N THR A 549 -3.27 -29.31 7.59
CA THR A 549 -2.86 -30.61 7.08
C THR A 549 -1.34 -30.70 6.93
N GLN A 550 -0.70 -29.65 6.40
CA GLN A 550 0.74 -29.63 6.20
C GLN A 550 1.54 -29.53 7.51
N LYS A 551 1.03 -28.80 8.53
CA LYS A 551 1.66 -28.53 9.83
C LYS A 551 2.99 -27.78 9.75
N THR A 552 3.88 -28.13 8.83
CA THR A 552 5.16 -27.49 8.56
C THR A 552 5.28 -27.16 7.09
N ILE A 553 5.66 -25.93 6.81
CA ILE A 553 5.78 -25.40 5.44
C ILE A 553 7.27 -25.27 5.11
N PRO A 554 7.84 -26.18 4.30
CA PRO A 554 9.23 -26.07 3.86
C PRO A 554 9.44 -24.83 2.98
N PRO A 555 10.70 -24.41 2.75
CA PRO A 555 11.02 -23.36 1.80
C PRO A 555 10.38 -23.61 0.44
N ARG A 556 9.76 -22.56 -0.15
CA ARG A 556 9.03 -22.67 -1.43
C ARG A 556 9.87 -22.18 -2.60
N THR A 557 9.85 -22.96 -3.69
CA THR A 557 10.28 -22.47 -4.99
C THR A 557 9.11 -21.75 -5.64
N LEU A 558 9.34 -20.53 -6.12
CA LEU A 558 8.30 -19.74 -6.78
C LEU A 558 8.06 -20.22 -8.21
N GLU A 559 6.80 -20.36 -8.59
CA GLU A 559 6.39 -20.46 -9.99
C GLU A 559 6.39 -19.04 -10.59
N LEU A 560 7.48 -18.71 -11.29
CA LEU A 560 7.67 -17.41 -11.94
C LEU A 560 7.58 -17.56 -13.46
N PRO A 561 7.05 -16.56 -14.19
CA PRO A 561 7.16 -16.55 -15.64
C PRO A 561 8.62 -16.37 -16.07
N THR A 562 8.94 -16.86 -17.27
CA THR A 562 10.17 -16.46 -17.95
C THR A 562 10.00 -15.03 -18.48
N ILE A 563 10.78 -14.08 -17.94
CA ILE A 563 10.72 -12.67 -18.36
C ILE A 563 11.70 -12.47 -19.52
N ARG A 564 11.25 -11.82 -20.59
CA ARG A 564 12.08 -11.49 -21.75
C ARG A 564 12.13 -9.97 -21.95
N GLY A 565 13.24 -9.54 -22.59
CA GLY A 565 13.38 -8.16 -22.99
C GLY A 565 13.57 -7.15 -21.86
N MET A 566 13.82 -7.63 -20.64
CA MET A 566 14.02 -6.79 -19.45
C MET A 566 15.42 -6.94 -18.86
N GLU A 567 16.37 -7.48 -19.62
CA GLU A 567 17.77 -7.66 -19.21
C GLU A 567 18.38 -6.30 -18.82
N GLY A 568 18.96 -6.22 -17.62
CA GLY A 568 19.53 -4.98 -17.09
C GLY A 568 18.52 -3.95 -16.61
N ASN A 569 17.22 -4.28 -16.53
CA ASN A 569 16.21 -3.37 -15.96
C ASN A 569 16.43 -3.19 -14.46
N SER A 570 16.53 -1.93 -14.00
CA SER A 570 16.77 -1.59 -12.58
C SER A 570 15.61 -1.96 -11.64
N GLY A 571 14.45 -2.30 -12.19
CA GLY A 571 13.30 -2.86 -11.49
C GLY A 571 13.37 -4.38 -11.30
N MET A 572 14.48 -5.03 -11.64
CA MET A 572 14.74 -6.44 -11.37
C MET A 572 15.92 -6.61 -10.41
N ALA A 573 15.81 -7.58 -9.51
CA ALA A 573 16.99 -8.09 -8.81
C ALA A 573 18.05 -8.50 -9.84
N GLY A 574 19.30 -8.15 -9.60
CA GLY A 574 20.40 -8.66 -10.43
C GLY A 574 20.36 -10.19 -10.44
N THR A 575 20.26 -10.78 -11.64
CA THR A 575 20.43 -12.22 -11.86
C THR A 575 21.90 -12.57 -11.83
#